data_c678089f080dd58d9ce5c95dcb629f18
#
_entry.id   c678089f080dd58d9ce5c95dcb629f18
#
_cell.length_a   1.000
_cell.length_b   1.000
_cell.length_c   1.000
_cell.angle_alpha   90.00
_cell.angle_beta   90.00
_cell.angle_gamma   90.00
#
_symmetry.space_group_name_H-M   'P 1'
#
loop_
_entity.id
_entity.type
_entity.pdbx_description
1 polymer ?
#
loop_
_entity_poly.entity_id
_entity_poly.type
_entity_poly.pdbx_seq_one_letter_code
_entity_poly.pdbx_strand_id
1 'polypeptide(L)'
;DKTFISYNMGMVKPDPRIFETLLQKTGAVAEETLFVDDSLANCKAAEAFGIRTLNVTHGDEWLDILSPDDENSVGRESVTNHCHGAGSVATIGFFDGVHRGHRYLIDQVEEVAERHGLQSVVVTFDKHPREVLHIDYMPQMLSTLDEKVARIRATGVDRCEVLPFNEETASLSAFDFMRMVLKDRLGVEYLVIGYDNRFGHNRSEGFDDYVAFGKQIGIEVIRAKALVLNEVNVSSSVIRTFLSGGEVDLAAKCLGYRYALRGKVVGGVKEGRRMGFPTANIAPSSVRTMIPAPGVYAMPANVGDGQERTAMLNIGCRPTFDGETTTLEVHIIGYEGDLYGSEISVSFVKRLRSERKFASEQELMRQFHLDRSTFLDLLG
;
A
#
# COMPACT_ATOMS: atom_id res chain seq x y z
N ASP A 1 6.03 17.52 -20.98
CA ASP A 1 6.88 16.71 -20.12
C ASP A 1 7.93 15.99 -20.97
N LYS A 2 9.19 16.00 -20.55
CA LYS A 2 10.29 15.32 -21.24
C LYS A 2 10.99 14.40 -20.26
N THR A 3 11.19 13.15 -20.64
CA THR A 3 11.94 12.16 -19.83
C THR A 3 13.39 12.08 -20.35
N PHE A 4 14.34 12.18 -19.42
CA PHE A 4 15.76 12.03 -19.70
C PHE A 4 16.29 10.79 -18.97
N ILE A 5 16.74 9.80 -19.72
CA ILE A 5 17.27 8.54 -19.19
C ILE A 5 18.80 8.59 -19.29
N SER A 6 19.50 8.38 -18.17
CA SER A 6 20.96 8.41 -18.10
C SER A 6 21.65 7.50 -19.11
N TYR A 7 21.10 6.33 -19.37
CA TYR A 7 21.58 5.40 -20.40
C TYR A 7 21.56 6.01 -21.81
N ASN A 8 20.50 6.72 -22.17
CA ASN A 8 20.37 7.37 -23.48
C ASN A 8 21.24 8.62 -23.62
N MET A 9 21.68 9.18 -22.48
CA MET A 9 22.57 10.34 -22.43
C MET A 9 24.06 9.94 -22.40
N GLY A 10 24.36 8.66 -22.17
CA GLY A 10 25.73 8.16 -22.00
C GLY A 10 26.46 8.73 -20.77
N MET A 11 25.69 9.21 -19.78
CA MET A 11 26.18 9.87 -18.57
C MET A 11 25.44 9.35 -17.36
N VAL A 12 26.12 9.27 -16.20
CA VAL A 12 25.53 8.79 -14.93
C VAL A 12 25.72 9.86 -13.87
N LYS A 13 24.68 10.16 -13.08
CA LYS A 13 24.81 11.04 -11.90
C LYS A 13 25.84 10.44 -10.92
N PRO A 14 26.68 11.25 -10.29
CA PRO A 14 26.71 12.71 -10.18
C PRO A 14 27.54 13.46 -11.24
N ASP A 15 27.76 12.91 -12.45
CA ASP A 15 28.53 13.59 -13.49
C ASP A 15 27.93 14.99 -13.79
N PRO A 16 28.67 16.08 -13.60
CA PRO A 16 28.18 17.44 -13.79
C PRO A 16 27.59 17.69 -15.19
N ARG A 17 28.14 17.04 -16.21
CA ARG A 17 27.71 17.20 -17.62
C ARG A 17 26.24 16.79 -17.84
N ILE A 18 25.68 15.97 -16.95
CA ILE A 18 24.28 15.55 -17.07
C ILE A 18 23.33 16.74 -16.78
N PHE A 19 23.66 17.59 -15.81
CA PHE A 19 22.88 18.77 -15.42
C PHE A 19 23.00 19.87 -16.48
N GLU A 20 24.20 20.11 -17.01
CA GLU A 20 24.40 21.03 -18.11
C GLU A 20 23.59 20.63 -19.34
N THR A 21 23.67 19.35 -19.74
CA THR A 21 22.91 18.81 -20.86
C THR A 21 21.40 18.91 -20.64
N LEU A 22 20.95 18.69 -19.42
CA LEU A 22 19.53 18.79 -19.06
C LEU A 22 19.02 20.22 -19.23
N LEU A 23 19.71 21.21 -18.68
CA LEU A 23 19.36 22.63 -18.82
C LEU A 23 19.35 23.06 -20.30
N GLN A 24 20.39 22.68 -21.06
CA GLN A 24 20.46 23.01 -22.50
C GLN A 24 19.32 22.39 -23.31
N LYS A 25 18.98 21.12 -23.07
CA LYS A 25 17.93 20.41 -23.82
C LYS A 25 16.52 20.82 -23.44
N THR A 26 16.32 21.26 -22.20
CA THR A 26 14.98 21.70 -21.72
C THR A 26 14.74 23.16 -21.94
N GLY A 27 15.81 23.98 -22.00
CA GLY A 27 15.74 25.44 -21.92
C GLY A 27 15.33 25.96 -20.54
N ALA A 28 15.43 25.10 -19.50
CA ALA A 28 15.06 25.47 -18.14
C ALA A 28 16.11 26.43 -17.54
N VAL A 29 15.62 27.39 -16.76
CA VAL A 29 16.46 28.31 -15.99
C VAL A 29 16.89 27.61 -14.69
N ALA A 30 18.18 27.60 -14.41
CA ALA A 30 18.73 26.85 -13.29
C ALA A 30 18.10 27.25 -11.95
N GLU A 31 17.99 28.57 -11.69
CA GLU A 31 17.42 29.12 -10.46
C GLU A 31 15.93 28.80 -10.27
N GLU A 32 15.22 28.52 -11.37
CA GLU A 32 13.79 28.14 -11.39
C GLU A 32 13.60 26.62 -11.39
N THR A 33 14.70 25.86 -11.46
CA THR A 33 14.68 24.40 -11.49
C THR A 33 14.86 23.83 -10.09
N LEU A 34 14.02 22.86 -9.71
CA LEU A 34 14.19 22.07 -8.50
C LEU A 34 14.59 20.63 -8.90
N PHE A 35 15.72 20.17 -8.37
CA PHE A 35 16.20 18.79 -8.53
C PHE A 35 15.99 18.02 -7.22
N VAL A 36 15.25 16.93 -7.30
CA VAL A 36 14.91 16.07 -6.16
C VAL A 36 15.60 14.73 -6.33
N ASP A 37 16.42 14.34 -5.36
CA ASP A 37 17.20 13.08 -5.43
C ASP A 37 17.51 12.58 -4.01
N ASP A 38 17.60 11.27 -3.83
CA ASP A 38 17.93 10.61 -2.57
C ASP A 38 19.45 10.60 -2.29
N SER A 39 20.26 10.91 -3.29
CA SER A 39 21.72 10.99 -3.19
C SER A 39 22.19 12.43 -2.95
N LEU A 40 22.75 12.68 -1.79
CA LEU A 40 23.37 13.97 -1.48
C LEU A 40 24.49 14.35 -2.47
N ALA A 41 25.20 13.37 -3.03
CA ALA A 41 26.24 13.60 -4.03
C ALA A 41 25.65 14.15 -5.34
N ASN A 42 24.46 13.63 -5.75
CA ASN A 42 23.75 14.10 -6.92
C ASN A 42 23.19 15.51 -6.71
N CYS A 43 22.66 15.80 -5.53
CA CYS A 43 22.19 17.14 -5.17
C CYS A 43 23.32 18.16 -5.22
N LYS A 44 24.47 17.90 -4.58
CA LYS A 44 25.64 18.79 -4.62
C LYS A 44 26.15 19.04 -6.04
N ALA A 45 26.10 18.02 -6.91
CA ALA A 45 26.51 18.19 -8.30
C ALA A 45 25.54 19.10 -9.08
N ALA A 46 24.23 19.04 -8.80
CA ALA A 46 23.22 19.92 -9.39
C ALA A 46 23.34 21.38 -8.88
N GLU A 47 23.62 21.58 -7.60
CA GLU A 47 23.82 22.90 -6.97
C GLU A 47 24.98 23.69 -7.63
N ALA A 48 26.01 23.00 -8.09
CA ALA A 48 27.12 23.61 -8.81
C ALA A 48 26.69 24.35 -10.10
N PHE A 49 25.51 24.07 -10.63
CA PHE A 49 24.89 24.71 -11.79
C PHE A 49 23.82 25.73 -11.42
N GLY A 50 23.65 26.07 -10.15
CA GLY A 50 22.62 27.00 -9.68
C GLY A 50 21.22 26.38 -9.60
N ILE A 51 21.08 25.06 -9.75
CA ILE A 51 19.83 24.33 -9.61
C ILE A 51 19.53 24.19 -8.11
N ARG A 52 18.31 24.55 -7.70
CA ARG A 52 17.87 24.28 -6.32
C ARG A 52 17.71 22.78 -6.13
N THR A 53 18.16 22.25 -4.99
CA THR A 53 18.11 20.82 -4.73
C THR A 53 17.32 20.52 -3.46
N LEU A 54 16.71 19.34 -3.47
CA LEU A 54 16.07 18.75 -2.33
C LEU A 54 16.60 17.31 -2.17
N ASN A 55 17.38 17.08 -1.11
CA ASN A 55 17.81 15.73 -0.77
C ASN A 55 16.74 15.05 0.07
N VAL A 56 16.12 14.01 -0.47
CA VAL A 56 15.02 13.26 0.17
C VAL A 56 15.57 11.97 0.75
N THR A 57 15.80 11.96 2.05
CA THR A 57 16.27 10.78 2.78
C THR A 57 15.12 9.81 3.12
N HIS A 58 13.87 10.29 3.13
CA HIS A 58 12.65 9.50 3.33
C HIS A 58 11.60 9.86 2.27
N GLY A 59 10.94 8.86 1.70
CA GLY A 59 10.23 8.95 0.42
C GLY A 59 9.02 9.89 0.30
N ASP A 60 8.56 10.55 1.36
CA ASP A 60 7.32 11.35 1.35
C ASP A 60 7.53 12.83 1.73
N GLU A 61 8.72 13.23 2.21
CA GLU A 61 8.99 14.61 2.66
C GLU A 61 8.97 15.68 1.54
N TRP A 62 9.10 15.26 0.28
CA TRP A 62 9.12 16.20 -0.85
C TRP A 62 7.73 16.62 -1.34
N LEU A 63 6.69 15.85 -1.03
CA LEU A 63 5.30 16.17 -1.42
C LEU A 63 4.78 17.40 -0.67
N ASP A 64 5.18 17.56 0.59
CA ASP A 64 4.79 18.70 1.43
C ASP A 64 5.52 19.99 1.00
N ILE A 65 6.67 19.88 0.32
CA ILE A 65 7.51 21.02 -0.09
C ILE A 65 7.10 21.55 -1.47
N LEU A 66 6.45 20.75 -2.31
CA LEU A 66 5.96 21.16 -3.63
C LEU A 66 4.53 21.71 -3.61
N SER A 67 3.87 21.75 -2.45
CA SER A 67 2.61 22.46 -2.31
C SER A 67 2.88 23.96 -2.43
N PRO A 68 2.13 24.71 -3.28
CA PRO A 68 2.26 26.17 -3.32
C PRO A 68 1.96 26.72 -1.93
N ASP A 69 2.75 27.71 -1.51
CA ASP A 69 2.63 28.42 -0.23
C ASP A 69 1.18 28.83 0.03
N ASP A 70 0.47 28.07 0.85
CA ASP A 70 -0.66 28.58 1.60
C ASP A 70 -0.20 28.79 3.05
N GLU A 71 0.12 30.04 3.35
CA GLU A 71 0.27 30.55 4.71
C GLU A 71 -1.06 30.36 5.45
N ASN A 72 -1.32 29.16 5.96
CA ASN A 72 -2.25 28.86 7.07
C ASN A 72 -2.33 27.35 7.35
N SER A 73 -1.20 26.74 7.74
CA SER A 73 -1.24 25.41 8.36
C SER A 73 -1.39 25.52 9.88
N VAL A 74 -2.54 25.98 10.33
CA VAL A 74 -2.98 25.80 11.72
C VAL A 74 -4.24 24.95 11.70
N GLY A 75 -4.09 23.69 12.14
CA GLY A 75 -5.18 22.86 12.62
C GLY A 75 -6.24 22.50 11.58
N ARG A 76 -6.02 21.47 10.76
CA ARG A 76 -7.17 20.76 10.18
C ARG A 76 -7.88 19.97 11.26
N GLU A 77 -8.64 20.64 12.09
CA GLU A 77 -9.78 20.02 12.72
C GLU A 77 -10.82 19.70 11.64
N SER A 78 -11.08 18.42 11.47
CA SER A 78 -12.14 17.90 10.63
C SER A 78 -13.50 18.40 11.12
N VAL A 79 -14.07 19.37 10.45
CA VAL A 79 -15.53 19.50 10.22
C VAL A 79 -15.73 20.59 9.16
N THR A 80 -15.64 20.26 7.89
CA THR A 80 -16.33 21.04 6.87
C THR A 80 -17.61 20.32 6.52
N ASN A 81 -18.71 20.73 7.15
CA ASN A 81 -20.05 20.54 6.61
C ASN A 81 -20.11 21.32 5.27
N HIS A 82 -19.54 20.76 4.21
CA HIS A 82 -19.84 21.20 2.87
C HIS A 82 -21.28 20.76 2.59
N CYS A 83 -22.20 21.68 2.41
CA CYS A 83 -23.49 21.39 1.82
C CYS A 83 -23.26 20.99 0.36
N HIS A 84 -22.87 19.74 0.14
CA HIS A 84 -22.77 19.16 -1.19
C HIS A 84 -24.17 19.09 -1.80
N GLY A 85 -24.26 19.30 -3.12
CA GLY A 85 -25.48 19.05 -3.89
C GLY A 85 -25.97 17.61 -3.74
N ALA A 86 -27.16 17.32 -4.24
CA ALA A 86 -27.77 15.98 -4.13
C ALA A 86 -27.04 14.88 -4.94
N GLY A 87 -26.01 15.21 -5.74
CA GLY A 87 -25.25 14.28 -6.60
C GLY A 87 -23.89 13.85 -6.02
N SER A 88 -23.27 12.87 -6.67
CA SER A 88 -21.97 12.35 -6.25
C SER A 88 -21.03 12.03 -7.42
N VAL A 89 -19.73 12.03 -7.12
CA VAL A 89 -18.65 11.51 -7.97
C VAL A 89 -18.18 10.19 -7.37
N ALA A 90 -18.22 9.13 -8.14
CA ALA A 90 -17.86 7.81 -7.61
C ALA A 90 -16.72 7.14 -8.34
N THR A 91 -16.03 6.25 -7.64
CA THR A 91 -15.22 5.19 -8.24
C THR A 91 -15.64 3.85 -7.67
N ILE A 92 -15.38 2.77 -8.40
CA ILE A 92 -15.73 1.41 -8.01
C ILE A 92 -14.50 0.51 -8.11
N GLY A 93 -14.31 -0.34 -7.10
CA GLY A 93 -13.23 -1.32 -7.11
C GLY A 93 -13.22 -2.20 -5.86
N PHE A 94 -12.41 -3.26 -5.87
CA PHE A 94 -12.23 -4.08 -4.69
C PHE A 94 -11.28 -3.43 -3.67
N PHE A 95 -10.31 -2.63 -4.12
CA PHE A 95 -9.38 -1.84 -3.33
C PHE A 95 -8.57 -2.63 -2.30
N ASP A 96 -8.17 -3.87 -2.63
CA ASP A 96 -7.36 -4.67 -1.72
C ASP A 96 -6.00 -4.03 -1.45
N GLY A 97 -5.71 -3.80 -0.15
CA GLY A 97 -4.51 -3.14 0.32
C GLY A 97 -4.51 -1.62 0.19
N VAL A 98 -5.49 -0.99 -0.46
CA VAL A 98 -5.59 0.49 -0.66
C VAL A 98 -4.21 1.10 -0.95
N HIS A 99 -3.52 0.53 -1.93
CA HIS A 99 -2.16 0.92 -2.33
C HIS A 99 -2.12 2.30 -2.99
N ARG A 100 -0.94 2.85 -3.21
CA ARG A 100 -0.76 4.20 -3.79
C ARG A 100 -1.51 4.40 -5.10
N GLY A 101 -1.60 3.38 -5.96
CA GLY A 101 -2.43 3.46 -7.18
C GLY A 101 -3.92 3.62 -6.89
N HIS A 102 -4.44 2.98 -5.85
CA HIS A 102 -5.81 3.19 -5.40
C HIS A 102 -6.02 4.58 -4.82
N ARG A 103 -5.09 5.07 -3.99
CA ARG A 103 -5.16 6.43 -3.44
C ARG A 103 -5.14 7.46 -4.55
N TYR A 104 -4.25 7.34 -5.53
CA TYR A 104 -4.18 8.23 -6.67
C TYR A 104 -5.47 8.24 -7.52
N LEU A 105 -6.18 7.11 -7.59
CA LEU A 105 -7.52 7.06 -8.18
C LEU A 105 -8.55 7.82 -7.32
N ILE A 106 -8.50 7.65 -6.00
CA ILE A 106 -9.40 8.33 -5.05
C ILE A 106 -9.15 9.84 -5.08
N ASP A 107 -7.89 10.29 -5.10
CA ASP A 107 -7.52 11.71 -5.23
C ASP A 107 -8.18 12.34 -6.48
N GLN A 108 -8.21 11.64 -7.62
CA GLN A 108 -8.88 12.10 -8.83
C GLN A 108 -10.40 12.16 -8.68
N VAL A 109 -11.01 11.28 -7.87
CA VAL A 109 -12.44 11.35 -7.53
C VAL A 109 -12.72 12.61 -6.70
N GLU A 110 -11.87 12.88 -5.70
CA GLU A 110 -11.97 14.06 -4.84
C GLU A 110 -11.80 15.36 -5.65
N GLU A 111 -10.82 15.42 -6.56
CA GLU A 111 -10.62 16.56 -7.46
C GLU A 111 -11.86 16.85 -8.34
N VAL A 112 -12.50 15.81 -8.87
CA VAL A 112 -13.71 15.96 -9.68
C VAL A 112 -14.89 16.39 -8.81
N ALA A 113 -15.04 15.80 -7.63
CA ALA A 113 -16.08 16.12 -6.66
C ALA A 113 -16.00 17.58 -6.21
N GLU A 114 -14.81 18.04 -5.83
CA GLU A 114 -14.57 19.43 -5.43
C GLU A 114 -14.88 20.41 -6.56
N ARG A 115 -14.43 20.12 -7.78
CA ARG A 115 -14.68 20.97 -8.97
C ARG A 115 -16.17 21.18 -9.27
N HIS A 116 -16.98 20.17 -8.98
CA HIS A 116 -18.42 20.19 -9.26
C HIS A 116 -19.30 20.46 -8.03
N GLY A 117 -18.71 20.58 -6.83
CA GLY A 117 -19.44 20.77 -5.58
C GLY A 117 -20.28 19.55 -5.20
N LEU A 118 -19.80 18.33 -5.52
CA LEU A 118 -20.47 17.06 -5.31
C LEU A 118 -19.75 16.24 -4.21
N GLN A 119 -20.43 15.21 -3.70
CA GLN A 119 -19.81 14.27 -2.75
C GLN A 119 -18.87 13.29 -3.47
N SER A 120 -17.71 13.05 -2.88
CA SER A 120 -16.79 11.98 -3.30
C SER A 120 -17.20 10.62 -2.69
N VAL A 121 -17.31 9.57 -3.51
CA VAL A 121 -17.78 8.25 -3.09
C VAL A 121 -16.84 7.16 -3.60
N VAL A 122 -16.34 6.32 -2.70
CA VAL A 122 -15.67 5.07 -3.06
C VAL A 122 -16.62 3.90 -2.85
N VAL A 123 -16.92 3.17 -3.91
CA VAL A 123 -17.75 1.96 -3.88
C VAL A 123 -16.84 0.74 -3.86
N THR A 124 -16.93 -0.05 -2.79
CA THR A 124 -16.16 -1.30 -2.64
C THR A 124 -17.07 -2.46 -2.21
N PHE A 125 -16.51 -3.66 -2.05
CA PHE A 125 -17.27 -4.88 -1.76
C PHE A 125 -16.76 -5.54 -0.48
N ASP A 126 -17.67 -6.20 0.24
CA ASP A 126 -17.39 -6.95 1.46
C ASP A 126 -16.57 -8.22 1.18
N LYS A 127 -16.84 -8.89 0.06
CA LYS A 127 -16.19 -10.14 -0.36
C LYS A 127 -15.47 -9.98 -1.69
N HIS A 128 -14.43 -10.78 -1.88
CA HIS A 128 -13.73 -10.81 -3.17
C HIS A 128 -14.63 -11.48 -4.23
N PRO A 129 -14.75 -10.90 -5.45
CA PRO A 129 -15.62 -11.47 -6.50
C PRO A 129 -15.37 -12.94 -6.80
N ARG A 130 -14.13 -13.40 -6.73
CA ARG A 130 -13.78 -14.81 -6.97
C ARG A 130 -14.32 -15.78 -5.92
N GLU A 131 -14.57 -15.31 -4.69
CA GLU A 131 -15.15 -16.11 -3.61
C GLU A 131 -16.59 -16.52 -3.96
N VAL A 132 -17.39 -15.57 -4.44
CA VAL A 132 -18.81 -15.79 -4.80
C VAL A 132 -18.95 -16.52 -6.14
N LEU A 133 -18.02 -16.26 -7.08
CA LEU A 133 -18.03 -16.92 -8.39
C LEU A 133 -17.40 -18.32 -8.37
N HIS A 134 -17.04 -18.86 -7.19
CA HIS A 134 -16.44 -20.20 -7.00
C HIS A 134 -15.26 -20.48 -7.95
N ILE A 135 -14.38 -19.46 -8.16
CA ILE A 135 -13.19 -19.61 -8.98
C ILE A 135 -12.11 -20.33 -8.14
N ASP A 136 -11.52 -21.40 -8.67
CA ASP A 136 -10.56 -22.27 -7.97
C ASP A 136 -9.37 -21.56 -7.31
N TYR A 137 -8.97 -20.42 -7.86
CA TYR A 137 -7.87 -19.62 -7.30
C TYR A 137 -8.39 -18.38 -6.58
N MET A 138 -8.23 -18.37 -5.24
CA MET A 138 -8.45 -17.20 -4.39
C MET A 138 -7.11 -16.50 -4.08
N PRO A 139 -6.92 -15.24 -4.47
CA PRO A 139 -5.74 -14.51 -4.06
C PRO A 139 -5.78 -14.28 -2.54
N GLN A 140 -4.65 -14.41 -1.88
CA GLN A 140 -4.53 -14.01 -0.47
C GLN A 140 -4.73 -12.49 -0.36
N MET A 141 -5.54 -12.06 0.59
CA MET A 141 -5.88 -10.66 0.79
C MET A 141 -4.70 -9.87 1.36
N LEU A 142 -4.53 -8.63 0.91
CA LEU A 142 -3.53 -7.70 1.45
C LEU A 142 -4.06 -6.96 2.69
N SER A 143 -5.37 -6.85 2.83
CA SER A 143 -6.04 -6.20 3.97
C SER A 143 -7.34 -6.91 4.31
N THR A 144 -7.74 -6.86 5.57
CA THR A 144 -9.11 -7.20 5.99
C THR A 144 -10.09 -6.14 5.50
N LEU A 145 -11.40 -6.44 5.57
CA LEU A 145 -12.44 -5.47 5.20
C LEU A 145 -12.36 -4.21 6.06
N ASP A 146 -12.21 -4.37 7.38
CA ASP A 146 -12.14 -3.24 8.32
C ASP A 146 -10.92 -2.35 8.06
N GLU A 147 -9.75 -2.96 7.82
CA GLU A 147 -8.52 -2.24 7.47
C GLU A 147 -8.68 -1.51 6.13
N LYS A 148 -9.29 -2.16 5.14
CA LYS A 148 -9.57 -1.57 3.83
C LYS A 148 -10.46 -0.34 3.96
N VAL A 149 -11.59 -0.46 4.67
CA VAL A 149 -12.54 0.64 4.88
C VAL A 149 -11.90 1.78 5.67
N ALA A 150 -11.14 1.46 6.73
CA ALA A 150 -10.42 2.47 7.50
C ALA A 150 -9.42 3.25 6.64
N ARG A 151 -8.65 2.55 5.76
CA ARG A 151 -7.69 3.18 4.87
C ARG A 151 -8.35 4.01 3.76
N ILE A 152 -9.49 3.57 3.22
CA ILE A 152 -10.26 4.36 2.25
C ILE A 152 -10.77 5.65 2.92
N ARG A 153 -11.33 5.56 4.12
CA ARG A 153 -11.81 6.74 4.85
C ARG A 153 -10.69 7.71 5.22
N ALA A 154 -9.50 7.19 5.47
CA ALA A 154 -8.33 8.00 5.78
C ALA A 154 -7.77 8.77 4.56
N THR A 155 -8.26 8.55 3.34
CA THR A 155 -7.90 9.40 2.18
C THR A 155 -8.57 10.77 2.23
N GLY A 156 -9.69 10.90 2.92
CA GLY A 156 -10.50 12.14 2.94
C GLY A 156 -11.80 12.04 2.16
N VAL A 157 -12.02 10.92 1.44
CA VAL A 157 -13.26 10.70 0.69
C VAL A 157 -14.50 10.86 1.59
N ASP A 158 -15.51 11.59 1.12
CA ASP A 158 -16.72 11.89 1.91
C ASP A 158 -17.48 10.63 2.30
N ARG A 159 -17.50 9.61 1.41
CA ARG A 159 -18.27 8.40 1.65
C ARG A 159 -17.58 7.14 1.11
N CYS A 160 -17.51 6.10 1.93
CA CYS A 160 -17.10 4.75 1.53
C CYS A 160 -18.30 3.81 1.63
N GLU A 161 -18.81 3.37 0.48
CA GLU A 161 -19.92 2.42 0.38
C GLU A 161 -19.39 1.01 0.23
N VAL A 162 -19.74 0.15 1.19
CA VAL A 162 -19.44 -1.27 1.15
C VAL A 162 -20.68 -2.02 0.68
N LEU A 163 -20.64 -2.53 -0.54
CA LEU A 163 -21.73 -3.31 -1.10
C LEU A 163 -21.52 -4.81 -0.81
N PRO A 164 -22.59 -5.55 -0.49
CA PRO A 164 -22.50 -7.00 -0.45
C PRO A 164 -22.22 -7.54 -1.85
N PHE A 165 -21.18 -8.37 -1.98
CA PHE A 165 -20.93 -9.09 -3.22
C PHE A 165 -21.52 -10.50 -3.09
N ASN A 166 -22.71 -10.68 -3.65
CA ASN A 166 -23.47 -11.93 -3.67
C ASN A 166 -23.84 -12.29 -5.12
N GLU A 167 -24.54 -13.40 -5.31
CA GLU A 167 -24.98 -13.85 -6.64
C GLU A 167 -25.84 -12.80 -7.37
N GLU A 168 -26.69 -12.09 -6.64
CA GLU A 168 -27.53 -11.04 -7.20
C GLU A 168 -26.66 -9.91 -7.76
N THR A 169 -25.72 -9.38 -6.95
CA THR A 169 -24.79 -8.34 -7.39
C THR A 169 -23.90 -8.81 -8.53
N ALA A 170 -23.43 -10.07 -8.46
CA ALA A 170 -22.58 -10.67 -9.49
C ALA A 170 -23.30 -10.91 -10.83
N SER A 171 -24.62 -11.07 -10.82
CA SER A 171 -25.45 -11.28 -12.01
C SER A 171 -25.78 -10.00 -12.77
N LEU A 172 -25.63 -8.82 -12.14
CA LEU A 172 -25.94 -7.54 -12.77
C LEU A 172 -25.03 -7.29 -13.99
N SER A 173 -25.64 -6.91 -15.11
CA SER A 173 -24.89 -6.35 -16.23
C SER A 173 -24.21 -5.05 -15.80
N ALA A 174 -23.17 -4.61 -16.51
CA ALA A 174 -22.54 -3.33 -16.23
C ALA A 174 -23.55 -2.17 -16.34
N PHE A 175 -24.44 -2.21 -17.32
CA PHE A 175 -25.51 -1.23 -17.48
C PHE A 175 -26.46 -1.20 -16.29
N ASP A 176 -26.95 -2.36 -15.85
CA ASP A 176 -27.89 -2.45 -14.72
C ASP A 176 -27.23 -2.00 -13.43
N PHE A 177 -25.97 -2.37 -13.19
CA PHE A 177 -25.21 -1.92 -12.05
C PHE A 177 -25.04 -0.37 -12.06
N MET A 178 -24.67 0.20 -13.21
CA MET A 178 -24.56 1.67 -13.35
C MET A 178 -25.88 2.37 -13.10
N ARG A 179 -27.00 1.85 -13.65
CA ARG A 179 -28.31 2.43 -13.49
C ARG A 179 -28.84 2.28 -12.07
N MET A 180 -29.01 1.04 -11.60
CA MET A 180 -29.71 0.73 -10.34
C MET A 180 -28.89 1.11 -9.10
N VAL A 181 -27.57 0.84 -9.14
CA VAL A 181 -26.72 1.03 -7.97
C VAL A 181 -26.07 2.43 -7.99
N LEU A 182 -25.39 2.77 -9.08
CA LEU A 182 -24.67 4.04 -9.10
C LEU A 182 -25.61 5.22 -9.28
N LYS A 183 -26.51 5.18 -10.27
CA LYS A 183 -27.40 6.33 -10.54
C LYS A 183 -28.56 6.42 -9.55
N ASP A 184 -29.39 5.38 -9.48
CA ASP A 184 -30.66 5.45 -8.75
C ASP A 184 -30.47 5.41 -7.23
N ARG A 185 -29.54 4.58 -6.72
CA ARG A 185 -29.31 4.45 -5.28
C ARG A 185 -28.29 5.44 -4.73
N LEU A 186 -27.17 5.67 -5.43
CA LEU A 186 -26.05 6.48 -4.93
C LEU A 186 -26.03 7.90 -5.49
N GLY A 187 -26.87 8.23 -6.47
CA GLY A 187 -26.97 9.56 -7.07
C GLY A 187 -25.72 9.96 -7.85
N VAL A 188 -25.01 8.99 -8.46
CA VAL A 188 -23.76 9.25 -9.17
C VAL A 188 -24.05 10.07 -10.44
N GLU A 189 -23.32 11.16 -10.58
CA GLU A 189 -23.31 12.03 -11.77
C GLU A 189 -22.02 11.86 -12.57
N TYR A 190 -20.90 11.59 -11.88
CA TYR A 190 -19.59 11.33 -12.48
C TYR A 190 -19.04 10.01 -11.98
N LEU A 191 -18.58 9.15 -12.90
CA LEU A 191 -17.95 7.88 -12.58
C LEU A 191 -16.50 7.87 -13.06
N VAL A 192 -15.55 7.92 -12.13
CA VAL A 192 -14.12 7.84 -12.41
C VAL A 192 -13.68 6.38 -12.39
N ILE A 193 -13.26 5.84 -13.53
CA ILE A 193 -12.88 4.43 -13.68
C ILE A 193 -11.37 4.29 -13.80
N GLY A 194 -10.77 3.45 -12.94
CA GLY A 194 -9.38 3.04 -13.04
C GLY A 194 -9.08 2.43 -14.42
N TYR A 195 -7.87 2.65 -14.89
CA TYR A 195 -7.46 2.36 -16.27
C TYR A 195 -7.67 0.89 -16.67
N ASP A 196 -7.55 -0.07 -15.74
CA ASP A 196 -7.68 -1.52 -15.94
C ASP A 196 -8.92 -2.12 -15.25
N ASN A 197 -9.76 -1.26 -14.64
CA ASN A 197 -10.93 -1.72 -13.91
C ASN A 197 -12.05 -2.12 -14.86
N ARG A 198 -12.61 -3.32 -14.64
CA ARG A 198 -13.78 -3.83 -15.32
C ARG A 198 -14.77 -4.38 -14.30
N PHE A 199 -16.03 -4.02 -14.46
CA PHE A 199 -17.15 -4.51 -13.63
C PHE A 199 -18.33 -4.95 -14.50
N GLY A 200 -19.36 -5.51 -13.86
CA GLY A 200 -20.50 -6.16 -14.53
C GLY A 200 -20.29 -7.66 -14.72
N HIS A 201 -21.41 -8.35 -14.96
CA HIS A 201 -21.41 -9.79 -15.20
C HIS A 201 -20.49 -10.14 -16.39
N ASN A 202 -19.62 -11.14 -16.22
CA ASN A 202 -18.60 -11.57 -17.20
C ASN A 202 -17.49 -10.56 -17.53
N ARG A 203 -17.55 -9.32 -17.08
CA ARG A 203 -16.52 -8.28 -17.29
C ARG A 203 -16.13 -8.11 -18.78
N SER A 204 -17.12 -8.28 -19.66
CA SER A 204 -16.94 -8.21 -21.12
C SER A 204 -16.81 -6.76 -21.60
N GLU A 205 -17.47 -5.84 -20.90
CA GLU A 205 -17.55 -4.44 -21.24
C GLU A 205 -16.22 -3.73 -20.96
N GLY A 206 -15.89 -2.78 -21.83
CA GLY A 206 -14.74 -1.89 -21.70
C GLY A 206 -15.14 -0.45 -21.38
N PHE A 207 -14.16 0.42 -21.36
CA PHE A 207 -14.37 1.83 -21.04
C PHE A 207 -15.37 2.53 -21.96
N ASP A 208 -15.31 2.25 -23.27
CA ASP A 208 -16.19 2.89 -24.26
C ASP A 208 -17.66 2.46 -24.09
N ASP A 209 -17.88 1.23 -23.65
CA ASP A 209 -19.23 0.74 -23.29
C ASP A 209 -19.75 1.49 -22.07
N TYR A 210 -18.93 1.68 -21.03
CA TYR A 210 -19.33 2.45 -19.84
C TYR A 210 -19.66 3.91 -20.20
N VAL A 211 -18.91 4.55 -21.12
CA VAL A 211 -19.22 5.88 -21.63
C VAL A 211 -20.57 5.89 -22.36
N ALA A 212 -20.83 4.88 -23.20
CA ALA A 212 -22.11 4.76 -23.91
C ALA A 212 -23.28 4.54 -22.94
N PHE A 213 -23.12 3.72 -21.92
CA PHE A 213 -24.11 3.49 -20.87
C PHE A 213 -24.35 4.73 -20.03
N GLY A 214 -23.28 5.42 -19.63
CA GLY A 214 -23.35 6.65 -18.86
C GLY A 214 -24.17 7.73 -19.56
N LYS A 215 -23.99 7.91 -20.86
CA LYS A 215 -24.77 8.86 -21.68
C LYS A 215 -26.29 8.56 -21.67
N GLN A 216 -26.66 7.29 -21.59
CA GLN A 216 -28.09 6.88 -21.57
C GLN A 216 -28.77 7.19 -20.22
N ILE A 217 -28.00 7.13 -19.11
CA ILE A 217 -28.54 7.27 -17.76
C ILE A 217 -28.12 8.55 -17.04
N GLY A 218 -27.41 9.46 -17.73
CA GLY A 218 -26.97 10.73 -17.18
C GLY A 218 -25.83 10.59 -16.16
N ILE A 219 -24.84 9.72 -16.45
CA ILE A 219 -23.56 9.61 -15.75
C ILE A 219 -22.44 9.98 -16.72
N GLU A 220 -21.62 10.97 -16.37
CA GLU A 220 -20.38 11.24 -17.10
C GLU A 220 -19.28 10.27 -16.64
N VAL A 221 -18.67 9.54 -17.59
CA VAL A 221 -17.63 8.54 -17.28
C VAL A 221 -16.26 9.09 -17.63
N ILE A 222 -15.38 9.14 -16.64
CA ILE A 222 -14.04 9.70 -16.73
C ILE A 222 -13.01 8.57 -16.57
N ARG A 223 -12.02 8.51 -17.47
CA ARG A 223 -10.90 7.57 -17.33
C ARG A 223 -9.84 8.16 -16.42
N ALA A 224 -9.57 7.48 -15.33
CA ALA A 224 -8.49 7.87 -14.43
C ALA A 224 -7.10 7.68 -15.05
N LYS A 225 -6.18 8.53 -14.65
CA LYS A 225 -4.75 8.36 -14.95
C LYS A 225 -4.18 7.26 -14.06
N ALA A 226 -3.32 6.41 -14.64
CA ALA A 226 -2.63 5.38 -13.87
C ALA A 226 -1.43 5.98 -13.11
N LEU A 227 -1.19 5.51 -11.89
CA LEU A 227 0.04 5.83 -11.16
C LEU A 227 1.15 4.87 -11.57
N VAL A 228 2.24 5.40 -12.08
CA VAL A 228 3.45 4.67 -12.40
C VAL A 228 4.56 5.11 -11.46
N LEU A 229 5.08 4.20 -10.64
CA LEU A 229 6.21 4.44 -9.75
C LEU A 229 7.45 3.71 -10.28
N ASN A 230 8.49 4.45 -10.64
CA ASN A 230 9.76 3.88 -11.14
C ASN A 230 9.55 2.80 -12.22
N GLU A 231 8.72 3.09 -13.23
CA GLU A 231 8.34 2.18 -14.33
C GLU A 231 7.49 0.97 -13.90
N VAL A 232 7.11 0.86 -12.63
CA VAL A 232 6.25 -0.21 -12.12
C VAL A 232 4.81 0.30 -12.01
N ASN A 233 3.89 -0.36 -12.67
CA ASN A 233 2.46 -0.16 -12.45
C ASN A 233 2.07 -0.73 -11.09
N VAL A 234 1.72 0.13 -10.15
CA VAL A 234 1.34 -0.28 -8.78
C VAL A 234 0.01 -1.00 -8.83
N SER A 235 0.02 -2.28 -8.43
CA SER A 235 -1.19 -3.11 -8.35
C SER A 235 -1.12 -4.09 -7.19
N SER A 236 -2.28 -4.58 -6.73
CA SER A 236 -2.33 -5.60 -5.68
C SER A 236 -1.59 -6.89 -6.07
N SER A 237 -1.53 -7.24 -7.36
CA SER A 237 -0.78 -8.41 -7.85
C SER A 237 0.72 -8.22 -7.71
N VAL A 238 1.26 -7.06 -8.05
CA VAL A 238 2.67 -6.71 -7.87
C VAL A 238 3.06 -6.75 -6.40
N ILE A 239 2.21 -6.20 -5.52
CA ILE A 239 2.46 -6.22 -4.07
C ILE A 239 2.50 -7.66 -3.54
N ARG A 240 1.60 -8.53 -3.99
CA ARG A 240 1.63 -9.96 -3.62
C ARG A 240 2.91 -10.64 -4.11
N THR A 241 3.40 -10.31 -5.29
CA THR A 241 4.68 -10.83 -5.80
C THR A 241 5.84 -10.40 -4.90
N PHE A 242 5.91 -9.14 -4.48
CA PHE A 242 6.93 -8.69 -3.53
C PHE A 242 6.83 -9.41 -2.18
N LEU A 243 5.64 -9.55 -1.63
CA LEU A 243 5.45 -10.30 -0.36
C LEU A 243 5.81 -11.77 -0.48
N SER A 244 5.48 -12.42 -1.61
CA SER A 244 5.87 -13.80 -1.90
C SER A 244 7.38 -13.98 -2.03
N GLY A 245 8.10 -12.94 -2.46
CA GLY A 245 9.56 -12.91 -2.52
C GLY A 245 10.21 -12.51 -1.19
N GLY A 246 9.43 -12.01 -0.23
CA GLY A 246 9.92 -11.46 1.04
C GLY A 246 10.43 -10.02 0.93
N GLU A 247 10.18 -9.36 -0.20
CA GLU A 247 10.56 -7.97 -0.49
C GLU A 247 9.55 -7.00 0.13
N VAL A 248 9.45 -7.04 1.47
CA VAL A 248 8.44 -6.30 2.24
C VAL A 248 8.63 -4.78 2.17
N ASP A 249 9.85 -4.31 1.99
CA ASP A 249 10.19 -2.90 1.77
C ASP A 249 9.72 -2.40 0.40
N LEU A 250 9.81 -3.22 -0.66
CA LEU A 250 9.23 -2.89 -1.97
C LEU A 250 7.70 -2.91 -1.93
N ALA A 251 7.12 -3.89 -1.22
CA ALA A 251 5.68 -3.92 -0.98
C ALA A 251 5.21 -2.65 -0.24
N ALA A 252 5.95 -2.19 0.78
CA ALA A 252 5.65 -0.97 1.52
C ALA A 252 5.72 0.29 0.63
N LYS A 253 6.70 0.39 -0.26
CA LYS A 253 6.78 1.48 -1.25
C LYS A 253 5.56 1.54 -2.18
N CYS A 254 5.06 0.38 -2.62
CA CYS A 254 3.84 0.31 -3.44
C CYS A 254 2.57 0.59 -2.62
N LEU A 255 2.52 0.13 -1.37
CA LEU A 255 1.39 0.36 -0.47
C LEU A 255 1.31 1.81 0.00
N GLY A 256 2.45 2.49 0.21
CA GLY A 256 2.56 3.78 0.90
C GLY A 256 2.43 3.65 2.43
N TYR A 257 2.57 2.43 2.95
CA TYR A 257 2.60 2.13 4.39
C TYR A 257 3.27 0.77 4.61
N ARG A 258 3.75 0.51 5.84
CA ARG A 258 4.33 -0.80 6.20
C ARG A 258 3.26 -1.87 6.17
N TYR A 259 3.52 -2.95 5.43
CA TYR A 259 2.64 -4.13 5.46
C TYR A 259 2.61 -4.71 6.86
N ALA A 260 1.44 -5.09 7.35
CA ALA A 260 1.28 -5.61 8.70
C ALA A 260 0.50 -6.93 8.73
N LEU A 261 0.84 -7.78 9.68
CA LEU A 261 0.05 -8.93 10.07
C LEU A 261 -0.56 -8.69 11.46
N ARG A 262 -1.77 -9.18 11.63
CA ARG A 262 -2.45 -9.21 12.91
C ARG A 262 -2.89 -10.64 13.20
N GLY A 263 -2.65 -11.10 14.43
CA GLY A 263 -3.08 -12.45 14.80
C GLY A 263 -2.99 -12.73 16.29
N LYS A 264 -3.61 -13.83 16.67
CA LYS A 264 -3.74 -14.26 18.07
C LYS A 264 -2.50 -15.04 18.51
N VAL A 265 -1.98 -14.72 19.68
CA VAL A 265 -0.87 -15.42 20.29
C VAL A 265 -1.34 -16.74 20.92
N VAL A 266 -0.67 -17.82 20.55
CA VAL A 266 -0.95 -19.18 21.02
C VAL A 266 0.29 -19.80 21.69
N GLY A 267 0.09 -20.90 22.38
CA GLY A 267 1.19 -21.66 22.98
C GLY A 267 2.17 -22.21 21.95
N GLY A 268 3.44 -22.05 22.25
CA GLY A 268 4.56 -22.65 21.50
C GLY A 268 5.39 -23.60 22.37
N VAL A 269 6.44 -24.14 21.78
CA VAL A 269 7.33 -25.14 22.42
C VAL A 269 8.19 -24.52 23.55
N LYS A 270 8.18 -23.18 23.70
CA LYS A 270 8.90 -22.40 24.73
C LYS A 270 10.43 -22.55 24.70
N GLU A 271 11.01 -23.04 23.61
CA GLU A 271 12.48 -23.18 23.47
C GLU A 271 13.19 -21.82 23.53
N GLY A 272 12.65 -20.78 22.89
CA GLY A 272 13.21 -19.43 22.95
C GLY A 272 13.30 -18.88 24.37
N ARG A 273 12.32 -19.17 25.24
CA ARG A 273 12.37 -18.77 26.67
C ARG A 273 13.52 -19.42 27.41
N ARG A 274 13.83 -20.70 27.13
CA ARG A 274 14.96 -21.42 27.73
C ARG A 274 16.30 -20.82 27.32
N MET A 275 16.37 -20.27 26.12
CA MET A 275 17.55 -19.63 25.54
C MET A 275 17.69 -18.14 25.86
N GLY A 276 16.79 -17.56 26.66
CA GLY A 276 16.82 -16.14 27.00
C GLY A 276 16.17 -15.20 25.96
N PHE A 277 15.51 -15.76 24.93
CA PHE A 277 14.79 -15.02 23.89
C PHE A 277 13.32 -15.47 23.84
N PRO A 278 12.48 -15.02 24.77
CA PRO A 278 11.07 -15.40 24.78
C PRO A 278 10.41 -14.97 23.46
N THR A 279 9.72 -15.92 22.81
CA THR A 279 8.97 -15.70 21.58
C THR A 279 7.48 -15.87 21.82
N ALA A 280 6.68 -15.00 21.22
CA ALA A 280 5.24 -15.14 21.06
C ALA A 280 4.95 -15.85 19.74
N ASN A 281 4.14 -16.91 19.76
CA ASN A 281 3.75 -17.63 18.55
C ASN A 281 2.40 -17.10 18.09
N ILE A 282 2.35 -16.49 16.90
CA ILE A 282 1.07 -16.11 16.26
C ILE A 282 0.50 -17.35 15.60
N ALA A 283 -0.77 -17.67 15.85
CA ALA A 283 -1.48 -18.71 15.15
C ALA A 283 -1.68 -18.33 13.67
N PRO A 284 -1.10 -19.04 12.69
CA PRO A 284 -1.29 -18.71 11.27
C PRO A 284 -2.75 -18.73 10.84
N SER A 285 -3.57 -19.60 11.44
CA SER A 285 -5.01 -19.68 11.18
C SER A 285 -5.79 -18.44 11.65
N SER A 286 -5.22 -17.61 12.52
CA SER A 286 -5.81 -16.33 12.94
C SER A 286 -5.44 -15.16 12.02
N VAL A 287 -4.42 -15.33 11.18
CA VAL A 287 -3.99 -14.31 10.22
C VAL A 287 -4.90 -14.36 8.99
N ARG A 288 -5.53 -13.26 8.68
CA ARG A 288 -6.52 -13.16 7.58
C ARG A 288 -5.95 -12.54 6.31
N THR A 289 -4.71 -12.09 6.35
CA THR A 289 -4.01 -11.44 5.25
C THR A 289 -2.82 -12.29 4.81
N MET A 290 -2.23 -11.94 3.67
CA MET A 290 -1.12 -12.68 3.09
C MET A 290 0.08 -12.72 4.01
N ILE A 291 0.58 -13.92 4.33
CA ILE A 291 1.83 -14.11 5.06
C ILE A 291 2.99 -14.01 4.06
N PRO A 292 3.99 -13.14 4.29
CA PRO A 292 5.17 -13.04 3.43
C PRO A 292 6.00 -14.33 3.38
N ALA A 293 6.97 -14.37 2.46
CA ALA A 293 7.89 -15.49 2.32
C ALA A 293 8.58 -15.89 3.64
N PRO A 294 8.96 -17.17 3.82
CA PRO A 294 9.75 -17.61 4.98
C PRO A 294 11.05 -16.82 5.14
N GLY A 295 11.40 -16.48 6.39
CA GLY A 295 12.61 -15.71 6.71
C GLY A 295 12.51 -14.98 8.04
N VAL A 296 13.57 -14.25 8.39
CA VAL A 296 13.64 -13.40 9.57
C VAL A 296 13.47 -11.95 9.16
N TYR A 297 12.56 -11.26 9.84
CA TYR A 297 12.14 -9.90 9.52
C TYR A 297 12.35 -8.96 10.71
N ALA A 298 12.83 -7.77 10.40
CA ALA A 298 12.86 -6.63 11.31
C ALA A 298 11.50 -5.91 11.28
N MET A 299 10.96 -5.56 12.44
CA MET A 299 9.65 -4.94 12.54
C MET A 299 9.34 -4.32 13.90
N PRO A 300 8.51 -3.28 14.00
CA PRO A 300 7.79 -2.96 15.22
C PRO A 300 6.63 -3.93 15.45
N ALA A 301 6.37 -4.22 16.72
CA ALA A 301 5.20 -4.98 17.18
C ALA A 301 4.39 -4.15 18.16
N ASN A 302 3.06 -4.24 18.07
CA ASN A 302 2.10 -3.66 19.02
C ASN A 302 1.33 -4.80 19.68
N VAL A 303 1.31 -4.79 21.00
CA VAL A 303 0.67 -5.83 21.83
C VAL A 303 -0.77 -5.49 22.25
N GLY A 304 -1.38 -4.52 21.59
CA GLY A 304 -2.75 -4.07 21.88
C GLY A 304 -2.85 -2.84 22.78
N ASP A 305 -1.72 -2.29 23.22
CA ASP A 305 -1.65 -1.10 24.08
C ASP A 305 -1.32 0.21 23.34
N GLY A 306 -1.28 0.17 22.00
CA GLY A 306 -0.98 1.32 21.15
C GLY A 306 0.50 1.67 21.06
N GLN A 307 1.41 0.97 21.76
CA GLN A 307 2.85 1.25 21.72
C GLN A 307 3.57 0.32 20.73
N GLU A 308 4.38 0.89 19.85
CA GLU A 308 5.28 0.14 19.00
C GLU A 308 6.54 -0.24 19.75
N ARG A 309 6.91 -1.52 19.68
CA ARG A 309 8.12 -2.10 20.28
C ARG A 309 8.97 -2.76 19.21
N THR A 310 10.26 -2.63 19.33
CA THR A 310 11.21 -3.30 18.46
C THR A 310 11.04 -4.82 18.56
N ALA A 311 10.84 -5.49 17.44
CA ALA A 311 10.62 -6.93 17.39
C ALA A 311 11.24 -7.57 16.15
N MET A 312 11.50 -8.87 16.22
CA MET A 312 11.87 -9.70 15.08
C MET A 312 10.85 -10.83 14.94
N LEU A 313 10.45 -11.11 13.69
CA LEU A 313 9.58 -12.24 13.36
C LEU A 313 10.36 -13.27 12.55
N ASN A 314 10.32 -14.51 12.98
CA ASN A 314 10.69 -15.64 12.14
C ASN A 314 9.42 -16.23 11.52
N ILE A 315 9.32 -16.18 10.19
CA ILE A 315 8.35 -16.94 9.40
C ILE A 315 9.07 -18.21 8.97
N GLY A 316 8.68 -19.33 9.59
CA GLY A 316 9.28 -20.64 9.34
C GLY A 316 8.32 -21.58 8.63
N CYS A 317 8.89 -22.64 8.05
CA CYS A 317 8.13 -23.73 7.45
C CYS A 317 8.56 -25.04 8.10
N ARG A 318 7.63 -25.72 8.78
CA ARG A 318 7.90 -27.02 9.43
C ARG A 318 7.25 -28.14 8.64
N PRO A 319 8.02 -29.15 8.21
CA PRO A 319 7.42 -30.35 7.63
C PRO A 319 6.53 -31.06 8.65
N THR A 320 5.34 -31.45 8.24
CA THR A 320 4.40 -32.27 9.00
C THR A 320 4.01 -33.50 8.19
N PHE A 321 3.32 -34.47 8.80
CA PHE A 321 2.85 -35.66 8.09
C PHE A 321 1.87 -35.34 6.98
N ASP A 322 1.15 -34.19 7.09
CA ASP A 322 0.12 -33.75 6.15
C ASP A 322 0.58 -32.61 5.22
N GLY A 323 1.90 -32.28 5.22
CA GLY A 323 2.47 -31.19 4.40
C GLY A 323 3.37 -30.25 5.19
N GLU A 324 3.40 -28.97 4.79
CA GLU A 324 4.20 -27.95 5.46
C GLU A 324 3.30 -27.03 6.30
N THR A 325 3.69 -26.80 7.55
CA THR A 325 2.99 -25.85 8.43
C THR A 325 3.82 -24.62 8.63
N THR A 326 3.24 -23.46 8.29
CA THR A 326 3.84 -22.15 8.56
C THR A 326 3.88 -21.89 10.07
N THR A 327 4.99 -21.37 10.58
CA THR A 327 5.15 -20.88 11.95
C THR A 327 5.46 -19.39 11.97
N LEU A 328 4.91 -18.66 12.93
CA LEU A 328 5.10 -17.21 13.10
C LEU A 328 5.58 -16.96 14.52
N GLU A 329 6.89 -16.81 14.71
CA GLU A 329 7.53 -16.65 16.02
C GLU A 329 8.06 -15.23 16.19
N VAL A 330 7.40 -14.43 17.02
CA VAL A 330 7.75 -13.01 17.29
C VAL A 330 8.57 -12.91 18.56
N HIS A 331 9.74 -12.33 18.48
CA HIS A 331 10.52 -11.90 19.64
C HIS A 331 10.42 -10.39 19.79
N ILE A 332 9.80 -9.92 20.87
CA ILE A 332 9.69 -8.50 21.20
C ILE A 332 10.82 -8.15 22.16
N ILE A 333 11.72 -7.27 21.73
CA ILE A 333 12.94 -6.93 22.48
C ILE A 333 12.57 -6.16 23.76
N GLY A 334 13.04 -6.67 24.90
CA GLY A 334 12.80 -6.03 26.21
C GLY A 334 11.38 -6.15 26.76
N TYR A 335 10.53 -7.01 26.20
CA TYR A 335 9.19 -7.24 26.69
C TYR A 335 9.11 -8.50 27.55
N GLU A 336 8.59 -8.37 28.77
CA GLU A 336 8.50 -9.47 29.77
C GLU A 336 7.04 -9.88 30.09
N GLY A 337 6.05 -9.24 29.44
CA GLY A 337 4.63 -9.54 29.69
C GLY A 337 4.17 -10.88 29.13
N ASP A 338 3.05 -11.39 29.64
CA ASP A 338 2.35 -12.55 29.08
C ASP A 338 1.41 -12.08 27.96
N LEU A 339 1.60 -12.61 26.76
CA LEU A 339 0.82 -12.30 25.57
C LEU A 339 -0.14 -13.43 25.18
N TYR A 340 -0.20 -14.50 25.97
CA TYR A 340 -1.00 -15.67 25.64
C TYR A 340 -2.48 -15.31 25.49
N GLY A 341 -3.08 -15.67 24.36
CA GLY A 341 -4.49 -15.35 24.06
C GLY A 341 -4.75 -13.93 23.58
N SER A 342 -3.75 -13.03 23.65
CA SER A 342 -3.85 -11.67 23.14
C SER A 342 -3.74 -11.64 21.62
N GLU A 343 -4.27 -10.58 21.01
CA GLU A 343 -4.02 -10.24 19.62
C GLU A 343 -2.85 -9.26 19.53
N ILE A 344 -1.88 -9.55 18.67
CA ILE A 344 -0.76 -8.66 18.39
C ILE A 344 -0.71 -8.29 16.92
N SER A 345 -0.18 -7.11 16.62
CA SER A 345 0.12 -6.69 15.25
C SER A 345 1.61 -6.49 15.07
N VAL A 346 2.12 -6.86 13.88
CA VAL A 346 3.52 -6.74 13.50
C VAL A 346 3.62 -6.08 12.14
N SER A 347 4.43 -5.01 12.03
CA SER A 347 4.54 -4.18 10.82
C SER A 347 5.91 -4.36 10.20
N PHE A 348 6.00 -4.92 8.99
CA PHE A 348 7.25 -5.28 8.34
C PHE A 348 8.06 -4.05 7.92
N VAL A 349 9.35 -4.04 8.27
CA VAL A 349 10.31 -3.04 7.81
C VAL A 349 11.21 -3.63 6.74
N LYS A 350 11.88 -4.75 7.04
CA LYS A 350 12.83 -5.39 6.13
C LYS A 350 13.00 -6.87 6.44
N ARG A 351 13.26 -7.65 5.38
CA ARG A 351 13.74 -9.03 5.54
C ARG A 351 15.24 -9.01 5.82
N LEU A 352 15.65 -9.52 6.96
CA LEU A 352 17.06 -9.59 7.35
C LEU A 352 17.79 -10.73 6.63
N ARG A 353 17.13 -11.89 6.50
CA ARG A 353 17.66 -13.09 5.83
C ARG A 353 16.57 -14.12 5.55
N SER A 354 16.93 -15.11 4.74
CA SER A 354 16.12 -16.33 4.57
C SER A 354 16.19 -17.21 5.81
N GLU A 355 15.22 -18.12 5.96
CA GLU A 355 15.26 -19.18 6.99
C GLU A 355 16.47 -20.10 6.74
N ARG A 356 17.11 -20.54 7.82
CA ARG A 356 18.20 -21.51 7.76
C ARG A 356 18.16 -22.43 8.97
N LYS A 357 18.63 -23.66 8.78
CA LYS A 357 18.86 -24.61 9.88
C LYS A 357 20.20 -24.34 10.54
N PHE A 358 20.29 -24.50 11.85
CA PHE A 358 21.51 -24.34 12.64
C PHE A 358 21.97 -25.71 13.13
N ALA A 359 23.29 -25.92 13.10
CA ALA A 359 23.87 -27.16 13.56
C ALA A 359 23.92 -27.29 15.11
N SER A 360 23.83 -26.13 15.79
CA SER A 360 23.86 -26.08 17.26
C SER A 360 23.06 -24.88 17.79
N GLU A 361 22.65 -24.97 19.06
CA GLU A 361 22.02 -23.89 19.81
C GLU A 361 22.92 -22.64 19.88
N GLN A 362 24.25 -22.86 20.03
CA GLN A 362 25.22 -21.76 20.06
C GLN A 362 25.29 -20.99 18.72
N GLU A 363 25.18 -21.68 17.61
CA GLU A 363 25.14 -21.04 16.28
C GLU A 363 23.85 -20.22 16.11
N LEU A 364 22.71 -20.76 16.52
CA LEU A 364 21.44 -20.05 16.54
C LEU A 364 21.53 -18.77 17.38
N MET A 365 22.11 -18.85 18.59
CA MET A 365 22.30 -17.70 19.48
C MET A 365 23.18 -16.61 18.86
N ARG A 366 24.32 -16.98 18.26
CA ARG A 366 25.18 -16.00 17.57
C ARG A 366 24.44 -15.30 16.46
N GLN A 367 23.68 -16.05 15.64
CA GLN A 367 22.92 -15.46 14.54
C GLN A 367 21.84 -14.53 15.06
N PHE A 368 21.17 -14.90 16.13
CA PHE A 368 20.14 -14.06 16.73
C PHE A 368 20.70 -12.69 17.20
N HIS A 369 21.89 -12.71 17.84
CA HIS A 369 22.57 -11.47 18.21
C HIS A 369 22.96 -10.62 16.99
N LEU A 370 23.39 -11.27 15.91
CA LEU A 370 23.74 -10.58 14.67
C LEU A 370 22.51 -9.97 14.01
N ASP A 371 21.40 -10.72 13.91
CA ASP A 371 20.13 -10.25 13.37
C ASP A 371 19.61 -9.03 14.17
N ARG A 372 19.72 -9.09 15.51
CA ARG A 372 19.35 -7.98 16.40
C ARG A 372 20.23 -6.75 16.17
N SER A 373 21.56 -6.91 16.07
CA SER A 373 22.47 -5.80 15.79
C SER A 373 22.13 -5.17 14.45
N THR A 374 22.00 -5.96 13.39
CA THR A 374 21.63 -5.48 12.05
C THR A 374 20.31 -4.70 12.07
N PHE A 375 19.34 -5.16 12.87
CA PHE A 375 18.07 -4.45 12.97
C PHE A 375 18.21 -3.12 13.71
N LEU A 376 18.97 -3.06 14.81
CA LEU A 376 19.20 -1.81 15.54
C LEU A 376 19.94 -0.78 14.67
N ASP A 377 20.87 -1.23 13.83
CA ASP A 377 21.58 -0.37 12.86
C ASP A 377 20.64 0.17 11.76
N LEU A 378 19.52 -0.49 11.47
CA LEU A 378 18.49 -0.01 10.51
C LEU A 378 17.55 1.04 11.12
N LEU A 379 17.52 1.17 12.45
CA LEU A 379 16.65 2.13 13.16
C LEU A 379 17.38 3.41 13.53
N GLY A 380 18.72 3.41 13.55
CA GLY A 380 19.60 4.54 13.87
C GLY A 380 20.00 5.30 12.69
#